data_f96dadb820120f22886db442cd68d4db
#
_entry.id   f96dadb820120f22886db442cd68d4db
#
_cell.length_a   1.000
_cell.length_b   1.000
_cell.length_c   1.000
_cell.angle_alpha   90.00
_cell.angle_beta   90.00
_cell.angle_gamma   90.00
#
_symmetry.space_group_name_H-M   'P 1'
#
loop_
_entity.id
_entity.type
_entity.pdbx_description
1 polymer ?
#
loop_
_entity_poly.entity_id
_entity_poly.type
_entity_poly.pdbx_seq_one_letter_code
_entity_poly.pdbx_strand_id
1 'polypeptide(L)'
;MATRLRIMNGALERQWTVAEGAQLLGVSERHTWRLLAAYREEGAAALAHGNRGRPPVNATTAAIQAQVIALARQRYLGVNHTHFTELLAEREGIVLSRSTVRRLLTGAGLGSPRHRQPPCHRYRRQRMPQEGMLVQIDGSHHRWLGEDGPWLTLLLAVDDATGTVPYALFREQEDTEGYFRLMKGIIERRGIPLALYSDRYFVFCYSKPGNGAGEASLIDRGKPTQFGRAMQELGVTQVFARSPEAKGRIERANGTFQDRLVTELRLAGASTIGEANTILEAFLPRFNHRFGVPAAQPESVYRPVDPGLDVDGMLCIKEWRKVAKDNTVQYHGQTLQLFAGTDRRSYAGTRVEVQERLDGRLVACHKGNVLAPGEAPPLAASLRARAHTVPEAGLYTELMPFCPALKDPDPGAGTRNSKPKVIWYEDSEMMAIHRELVKSGMQRARQQGKRIGRPRVSERPGFSERFTAVVGRIGPRGLSRRQAARELAIGYATLKRLLDTYPQLPGQSTSGLPSPADAKYRCNEYAGALH
;
A
#
# COMPACT_ATOMS: atom_id res chain seq x y z
N MET A 1 42.16 23.41 -25.29
CA MET A 1 42.67 24.34 -26.33
C MET A 1 43.99 25.01 -25.92
N ALA A 2 44.06 25.62 -24.76
CA ALA A 2 45.30 26.25 -24.26
C ALA A 2 46.53 25.33 -24.27
N THR A 3 46.40 24.06 -23.86
CA THR A 3 47.51 23.09 -23.88
C THR A 3 48.00 22.80 -25.29
N ARG A 4 47.11 22.62 -26.28
CA ARG A 4 47.50 22.41 -27.67
C ARG A 4 48.21 23.62 -28.25
N LEU A 5 47.69 24.82 -27.95
CA LEU A 5 48.30 26.08 -28.40
C LEU A 5 49.75 26.22 -27.87
N ARG A 6 49.96 25.98 -26.56
CA ARG A 6 51.29 26.05 -25.93
C ARG A 6 52.25 25.04 -26.56
N ILE A 7 51.82 23.82 -26.82
CA ILE A 7 52.65 22.78 -27.42
C ILE A 7 52.99 23.11 -28.88
N MET A 8 52.05 23.65 -29.66
CA MET A 8 52.31 24.06 -31.03
C MET A 8 53.28 25.26 -31.09
N ASN A 9 53.13 26.26 -30.24
CA ASN A 9 54.05 27.37 -30.16
C ASN A 9 55.45 26.89 -29.80
N GLY A 10 55.62 26.05 -28.76
CA GLY A 10 56.93 25.54 -28.41
C GLY A 10 57.59 24.66 -29.47
N ALA A 11 56.78 23.93 -30.29
CA ALA A 11 57.30 23.21 -31.44
C ALA A 11 57.76 24.16 -32.56
N LEU A 12 57.09 25.30 -32.76
CA LEU A 12 57.52 26.36 -33.69
C LEU A 12 58.78 27.07 -33.23
N GLU A 13 58.89 27.33 -31.97
CA GLU A 13 60.05 27.97 -31.28
C GLU A 13 61.19 26.98 -31.08
N ARG A 14 61.12 25.75 -31.53
CA ARG A 14 62.11 24.67 -31.36
C ARG A 14 62.45 24.35 -29.91
N GLN A 15 61.49 24.59 -28.97
CA GLN A 15 61.65 24.22 -27.56
C GLN A 15 61.57 22.70 -27.35
N TRP A 16 60.82 22.00 -28.23
CA TRP A 16 60.72 20.53 -28.31
C TRP A 16 60.51 20.07 -29.74
N THR A 17 60.84 18.82 -29.97
CA THR A 17 60.60 18.13 -31.24
C THR A 17 59.13 17.80 -31.42
N VAL A 18 58.71 17.52 -32.69
CA VAL A 18 57.35 17.09 -32.97
C VAL A 18 57.00 15.75 -32.28
N ALA A 19 58.00 14.88 -32.11
CA ALA A 19 57.85 13.62 -31.41
C ALA A 19 57.52 13.84 -29.92
N GLU A 20 58.23 14.75 -29.25
CA GLU A 20 57.97 15.15 -27.84
C GLU A 20 56.59 15.84 -27.74
N GLY A 21 56.27 16.71 -28.70
CA GLY A 21 54.93 17.33 -28.78
C GLY A 21 53.80 16.32 -28.96
N ALA A 22 54.01 15.25 -29.69
CA ALA A 22 53.08 14.15 -29.87
C ALA A 22 52.83 13.38 -28.54
N GLN A 23 53.93 13.11 -27.82
CA GLN A 23 53.84 12.48 -26.50
C GLN A 23 53.07 13.36 -25.50
N LEU A 24 53.38 14.66 -25.44
CA LEU A 24 52.70 15.63 -24.56
C LEU A 24 51.20 15.77 -24.88
N LEU A 25 50.82 15.60 -26.15
CA LEU A 25 49.43 15.64 -26.60
C LEU A 25 48.70 14.30 -26.50
N GLY A 26 49.43 13.19 -26.30
CA GLY A 26 48.87 11.83 -26.33
C GLY A 26 48.32 11.44 -27.70
N VAL A 27 48.95 11.91 -28.81
CA VAL A 27 48.52 11.62 -30.18
C VAL A 27 49.72 11.13 -31.02
N SER A 28 49.46 10.58 -32.22
CA SER A 28 50.56 10.15 -33.09
C SER A 28 51.35 11.34 -33.66
N GLU A 29 52.66 11.15 -33.97
CA GLU A 29 53.50 12.15 -34.64
C GLU A 29 52.90 12.65 -35.93
N ARG A 30 52.33 11.75 -36.75
CA ARG A 30 51.63 12.10 -37.99
C ARG A 30 50.46 13.07 -37.74
N HIS A 31 49.72 12.88 -36.65
CA HIS A 31 48.64 13.79 -36.27
C HIS A 31 49.20 15.14 -35.79
N THR A 32 50.29 15.13 -35.06
CA THR A 32 50.99 16.36 -34.60
C THR A 32 51.52 17.15 -35.76
N TRP A 33 52.14 16.50 -36.74
CA TRP A 33 52.56 17.16 -38.00
C TRP A 33 51.37 17.83 -38.73
N ARG A 34 50.24 17.16 -38.84
CA ARG A 34 49.03 17.75 -39.45
C ARG A 34 48.52 18.95 -38.66
N LEU A 35 48.50 18.86 -37.32
CA LEU A 35 48.10 19.97 -36.48
C LEU A 35 49.07 21.16 -36.60
N LEU A 36 50.37 20.90 -36.69
CA LEU A 36 51.40 21.95 -36.85
C LEU A 36 51.31 22.63 -38.21
N ALA A 37 51.07 21.87 -39.31
CA ALA A 37 50.84 22.41 -40.65
C ALA A 37 49.57 23.30 -40.65
N ALA A 38 48.47 22.82 -40.20
CA ALA A 38 47.23 23.59 -40.11
C ALA A 38 47.36 24.82 -39.18
N TYR A 39 48.14 24.70 -38.08
CA TYR A 39 48.39 25.83 -37.18
C TYR A 39 49.23 26.92 -37.86
N ARG A 40 50.16 26.57 -38.77
CA ARG A 40 50.95 27.52 -39.53
C ARG A 40 50.13 28.30 -40.55
N GLU A 41 49.11 27.64 -41.13
CA GLU A 41 48.26 28.24 -42.16
C GLU A 41 47.11 29.06 -41.56
N GLU A 42 46.39 28.50 -40.59
CA GLU A 42 45.15 29.04 -40.07
C GLU A 42 45.26 29.60 -38.62
N GLY A 43 46.46 29.51 -38.01
CA GLY A 43 46.65 29.95 -36.66
C GLY A 43 45.93 29.13 -35.60
N ALA A 44 45.59 29.75 -34.48
CA ALA A 44 44.97 29.08 -33.32
C ALA A 44 43.61 28.47 -33.64
N ALA A 45 42.93 28.92 -34.66
CA ALA A 45 41.61 28.39 -35.10
C ALA A 45 41.73 26.94 -35.55
N ALA A 46 42.80 26.55 -36.23
CA ALA A 46 43.08 25.20 -36.71
C ALA A 46 43.20 24.15 -35.60
N LEU A 47 43.54 24.57 -34.39
CA LEU A 47 43.66 23.68 -33.21
C LEU A 47 42.30 23.30 -32.62
N ALA A 48 41.23 23.96 -33.02
CA ALA A 48 39.88 23.56 -32.64
C ALA A 48 39.52 22.24 -33.33
N HIS A 49 38.88 21.32 -32.59
CA HIS A 49 38.43 20.07 -33.19
C HIS A 49 37.43 20.37 -34.32
N GLY A 50 37.65 19.82 -35.50
CA GLY A 50 36.83 20.11 -36.69
C GLY A 50 35.33 19.80 -36.57
N ASN A 51 34.97 19.02 -35.59
CA ASN A 51 33.54 18.74 -35.24
C ASN A 51 33.00 19.70 -34.18
N ARG A 52 33.77 20.70 -33.70
CA ARG A 52 33.30 21.65 -32.70
C ARG A 52 32.21 22.53 -33.33
N GLY A 53 31.01 22.50 -32.72
CA GLY A 53 29.85 23.23 -33.22
C GLY A 53 29.07 22.54 -34.32
N ARG A 54 29.57 21.41 -34.85
CA ARG A 54 28.85 20.63 -35.86
C ARG A 54 27.76 19.80 -35.17
N PRO A 55 26.48 19.94 -35.53
CA PRO A 55 25.44 19.09 -34.99
C PRO A 55 25.69 17.63 -35.38
N PRO A 56 25.48 16.66 -34.46
CA PRO A 56 25.58 15.24 -34.82
C PRO A 56 24.61 14.88 -35.97
N VAL A 57 25.00 13.96 -36.87
CA VAL A 57 24.17 13.53 -38.01
C VAL A 57 22.81 13.01 -37.54
N ASN A 58 22.74 12.42 -36.36
CA ASN A 58 21.52 11.91 -35.72
C ASN A 58 20.89 12.91 -34.73
N ALA A 59 21.18 14.22 -34.86
CA ALA A 59 20.55 15.22 -34.02
C ALA A 59 19.06 15.30 -34.29
N THR A 60 18.24 15.27 -33.24
CA THR A 60 16.80 15.49 -33.35
C THR A 60 16.53 16.88 -33.93
N THR A 61 15.68 17.00 -34.93
CA THR A 61 15.34 18.28 -35.55
C THR A 61 14.68 19.24 -34.56
N ALA A 62 14.86 20.55 -34.79
CA ALA A 62 14.27 21.58 -33.91
C ALA A 62 12.73 21.47 -33.85
N ALA A 63 12.09 21.09 -34.94
CA ALA A 63 10.64 20.88 -35.00
C ALA A 63 10.19 19.76 -34.04
N ILE A 64 10.84 18.60 -34.09
CA ILE A 64 10.54 17.48 -33.19
C ILE A 64 10.84 17.84 -31.73
N GLN A 65 11.92 18.59 -31.46
CA GLN A 65 12.24 19.05 -30.10
C GLN A 65 11.14 19.95 -29.55
N ALA A 66 10.68 20.94 -30.35
CA ALA A 66 9.60 21.84 -29.97
C ALA A 66 8.28 21.07 -29.72
N GLN A 67 7.95 20.12 -30.59
CA GLN A 67 6.76 19.26 -30.46
C GLN A 67 6.79 18.43 -29.18
N VAL A 68 7.91 17.79 -28.85
CA VAL A 68 8.08 17.00 -27.63
C VAL A 68 7.91 17.85 -26.39
N ILE A 69 8.48 19.07 -26.38
CA ILE A 69 8.34 20.00 -25.24
C ILE A 69 6.89 20.49 -25.10
N ALA A 70 6.23 20.81 -26.22
CA ALA A 70 4.83 21.22 -26.22
C ALA A 70 3.92 20.11 -25.66
N LEU A 71 4.07 18.89 -26.13
CA LEU A 71 3.33 17.72 -25.64
C LEU A 71 3.54 17.50 -24.13
N ALA A 72 4.77 17.62 -23.65
CA ALA A 72 5.08 17.47 -22.23
C ALA A 72 4.40 18.52 -21.35
N ARG A 73 4.26 19.77 -21.85
CA ARG A 73 3.62 20.87 -21.12
C ARG A 73 2.10 20.81 -21.13
N GLN A 74 1.52 20.43 -22.27
CA GLN A 74 0.07 20.52 -22.49
C GLN A 74 -0.64 19.23 -22.12
N ARG A 75 -0.19 18.07 -22.65
CA ARG A 75 -0.92 16.80 -22.54
C ARG A 75 -0.36 15.87 -21.47
N TYR A 76 0.96 15.87 -21.33
CA TYR A 76 1.69 14.90 -20.48
C TYR A 76 2.34 15.56 -19.25
N LEU A 77 1.75 16.63 -18.75
CA LEU A 77 2.27 17.32 -17.56
C LEU A 77 2.35 16.34 -16.37
N GLY A 78 3.46 16.38 -15.64
CA GLY A 78 3.68 15.55 -14.45
C GLY A 78 4.02 14.06 -14.73
N VAL A 79 4.16 13.66 -15.99
CA VAL A 79 4.54 12.29 -16.36
C VAL A 79 6.05 12.11 -16.24
N ASN A 80 6.52 11.00 -15.65
CA ASN A 80 7.94 10.71 -15.60
C ASN A 80 8.54 10.51 -17.00
N HIS A 81 9.80 10.88 -17.18
CA HIS A 81 10.45 10.89 -18.50
C HIS A 81 10.51 9.52 -19.19
N THR A 82 10.51 8.41 -18.43
CA THR A 82 10.50 7.07 -19.01
C THR A 82 9.13 6.73 -19.58
N HIS A 83 8.08 6.95 -18.81
CA HIS A 83 6.70 6.75 -19.25
C HIS A 83 6.36 7.69 -20.41
N PHE A 84 6.78 8.96 -20.33
CA PHE A 84 6.58 9.90 -21.41
C PHE A 84 7.25 9.46 -22.72
N THR A 85 8.48 8.91 -22.64
CA THR A 85 9.16 8.34 -23.84
C THR A 85 8.35 7.24 -24.50
N GLU A 86 7.69 6.41 -23.69
CA GLU A 86 6.83 5.32 -24.17
C GLU A 86 5.55 5.87 -24.82
N LEU A 87 4.90 6.83 -24.16
CA LEU A 87 3.70 7.48 -24.67
C LEU A 87 3.97 8.25 -25.98
N LEU A 88 5.15 8.87 -26.14
CA LEU A 88 5.57 9.48 -27.39
C LEU A 88 5.62 8.46 -28.53
N ALA A 89 6.18 7.27 -28.27
CA ALA A 89 6.26 6.22 -29.29
C ALA A 89 4.88 5.60 -29.59
N GLU A 90 4.10 5.30 -28.55
CA GLU A 90 2.84 4.57 -28.65
C GLU A 90 1.67 5.44 -29.17
N ARG A 91 1.60 6.71 -28.76
CA ARG A 91 0.45 7.59 -29.04
C ARG A 91 0.74 8.70 -30.04
N GLU A 92 1.99 9.18 -30.11
CA GLU A 92 2.36 10.31 -30.96
C GLU A 92 3.24 9.90 -32.15
N GLY A 93 3.64 8.62 -32.24
CA GLY A 93 4.51 8.11 -33.32
C GLY A 93 5.94 8.66 -33.29
N ILE A 94 6.34 9.33 -32.16
CA ILE A 94 7.67 9.94 -32.04
C ILE A 94 8.60 8.96 -31.30
N VAL A 95 9.48 8.30 -32.05
CA VAL A 95 10.43 7.33 -31.50
C VAL A 95 11.74 8.03 -31.16
N LEU A 96 12.02 8.23 -29.86
CA LEU A 96 13.24 8.82 -29.36
C LEU A 96 13.81 7.96 -28.22
N SER A 97 15.14 8.07 -28.01
CA SER A 97 15.74 7.42 -26.86
C SER A 97 15.35 8.14 -25.54
N ARG A 98 15.24 7.38 -24.45
CA ARG A 98 14.97 7.93 -23.12
C ARG A 98 15.99 9.02 -22.71
N SER A 99 17.26 8.87 -23.09
CA SER A 99 18.31 9.85 -22.82
C SER A 99 18.08 11.16 -23.58
N THR A 100 17.62 11.08 -24.83
CA THR A 100 17.26 12.25 -25.65
C THR A 100 16.08 12.99 -25.04
N VAL A 101 14.98 12.28 -24.74
CA VAL A 101 13.80 12.87 -24.11
C VAL A 101 14.17 13.55 -22.78
N ARG A 102 14.90 12.86 -21.90
CA ARG A 102 15.37 13.43 -20.64
C ARG A 102 16.16 14.72 -20.84
N ARG A 103 17.12 14.74 -21.79
CA ARG A 103 17.94 15.92 -22.09
C ARG A 103 17.08 17.09 -22.57
N LEU A 104 16.15 16.84 -23.48
CA LEU A 104 15.23 17.85 -24.00
C LEU A 104 14.38 18.46 -22.91
N LEU A 105 13.73 17.63 -22.09
CA LEU A 105 12.86 18.09 -21.03
C LEU A 105 13.62 18.81 -19.91
N THR A 106 14.78 18.30 -19.51
CA THR A 106 15.63 18.96 -18.50
C THR A 106 16.12 20.32 -19.03
N GLY A 107 16.53 20.41 -20.30
CA GLY A 107 16.90 21.68 -20.94
C GLY A 107 15.74 22.68 -21.05
N ALA A 108 14.50 22.22 -21.10
CA ALA A 108 13.29 23.04 -21.11
C ALA A 108 12.76 23.36 -19.68
N GLY A 109 13.50 23.01 -18.62
CA GLY A 109 13.10 23.21 -17.22
C GLY A 109 12.05 22.23 -16.71
N LEU A 110 11.72 21.16 -17.47
CA LEU A 110 10.74 20.15 -17.11
C LEU A 110 11.46 18.97 -16.44
N GLY A 111 11.60 19.02 -15.11
CA GLY A 111 12.17 17.93 -14.30
C GLY A 111 11.25 16.70 -14.27
N SER A 112 11.83 15.53 -14.02
CA SER A 112 11.01 14.34 -13.74
C SER A 112 10.45 14.43 -12.32
N PRO A 113 9.13 14.19 -12.11
CA PRO A 113 8.54 14.25 -10.77
C PRO A 113 9.08 13.16 -9.85
N ARG A 114 9.61 12.09 -10.41
CA ARG A 114 10.16 10.97 -9.65
C ARG A 114 11.65 11.15 -9.39
N HIS A 115 12.01 11.42 -8.16
CA HIS A 115 13.41 11.45 -7.72
C HIS A 115 13.92 10.04 -7.43
N ARG A 116 15.16 9.76 -7.90
CA ARG A 116 15.81 8.49 -7.58
C ARG A 116 16.25 8.51 -6.11
N GLN A 117 15.73 7.56 -5.35
CA GLN A 117 16.20 7.33 -3.97
C GLN A 117 17.65 6.82 -4.00
N PRO A 118 18.49 7.22 -3.06
CA PRO A 118 19.83 6.65 -2.91
C PRO A 118 19.73 5.14 -2.69
N PRO A 119 20.73 4.36 -3.16
CA PRO A 119 20.72 2.93 -2.95
C PRO A 119 20.83 2.64 -1.44
N CYS A 120 19.90 1.80 -0.93
CA CYS A 120 19.97 1.27 0.41
C CYS A 120 20.15 -0.25 0.36
N HIS A 121 20.86 -0.81 1.34
CA HIS A 121 21.03 -2.24 1.45
C HIS A 121 19.67 -2.90 1.74
N ARG A 122 19.26 -3.82 0.87
CA ARG A 122 18.03 -4.59 1.03
C ARG A 122 18.33 -6.06 0.73
N TYR A 123 17.86 -6.92 1.61
CA TYR A 123 17.90 -8.36 1.34
C TYR A 123 16.84 -8.73 0.31
N ARG A 124 17.27 -9.39 -0.78
CA ARG A 124 16.33 -9.84 -1.83
C ARG A 124 15.96 -11.29 -1.58
N ARG A 125 14.68 -11.55 -1.31
CA ARG A 125 14.14 -12.90 -1.36
C ARG A 125 14.14 -13.42 -2.81
N GLN A 126 14.55 -14.65 -3.02
CA GLN A 126 14.45 -15.30 -4.32
C GLN A 126 12.98 -15.36 -4.78
N ARG A 127 12.77 -15.37 -6.10
CA ARG A 127 11.46 -15.61 -6.69
C ARG A 127 11.06 -17.08 -6.52
N MET A 128 9.75 -17.33 -6.48
CA MET A 128 9.28 -18.70 -6.65
C MET A 128 9.67 -19.20 -8.04
N PRO A 129 9.97 -20.49 -8.20
CA PRO A 129 10.43 -21.02 -9.48
C PRO A 129 9.34 -21.06 -10.55
N GLN A 130 8.08 -21.25 -10.19
CA GLN A 130 6.97 -21.47 -11.11
C GLN A 130 5.84 -20.44 -10.88
N GLU A 131 5.17 -20.08 -11.97
CA GLU A 131 3.98 -19.26 -11.94
C GLU A 131 2.84 -19.97 -11.16
N GLY A 132 2.12 -19.22 -10.32
CA GLY A 132 1.02 -19.77 -9.51
C GLY A 132 1.42 -20.36 -8.16
N MET A 133 2.73 -20.54 -7.87
CA MET A 133 3.17 -21.03 -6.56
C MET A 133 2.86 -20.08 -5.43
N LEU A 134 3.01 -18.78 -5.66
CA LEU A 134 2.75 -17.73 -4.68
C LEU A 134 2.26 -16.47 -5.36
N VAL A 135 1.07 -16.04 -5.03
CA VAL A 135 0.51 -14.77 -5.49
C VAL A 135 0.47 -13.79 -4.32
N GLN A 136 1.13 -12.65 -4.47
CA GLN A 136 1.09 -11.57 -3.49
C GLN A 136 -0.16 -10.73 -3.75
N ILE A 137 -0.93 -10.42 -2.70
CA ILE A 137 -2.12 -9.58 -2.77
C ILE A 137 -1.98 -8.39 -1.82
N ASP A 138 -2.47 -7.22 -2.26
CA ASP A 138 -2.38 -5.97 -1.51
C ASP A 138 -3.41 -4.96 -1.98
N GLY A 139 -3.82 -4.06 -1.08
CA GLY A 139 -4.64 -2.90 -1.40
C GLY A 139 -3.78 -1.62 -1.48
N SER A 140 -3.98 -0.82 -2.50
CA SER A 140 -3.31 0.47 -2.67
C SER A 140 -4.33 1.61 -2.66
N HIS A 141 -4.47 2.27 -1.52
CA HIS A 141 -5.37 3.41 -1.35
C HIS A 141 -4.70 4.69 -1.85
N HIS A 142 -5.31 5.34 -2.86
CA HIS A 142 -4.74 6.50 -3.53
C HIS A 142 -5.82 7.32 -4.24
N ARG A 143 -5.51 8.58 -4.62
CA ARG A 143 -6.35 9.40 -5.51
C ARG A 143 -6.11 9.02 -6.96
N TRP A 144 -6.66 7.89 -7.36
CA TRP A 144 -6.42 7.31 -8.67
C TRP A 144 -6.97 8.12 -9.84
N LEU A 145 -8.07 8.86 -9.61
CA LEU A 145 -8.76 9.66 -10.62
C LEU A 145 -8.32 11.14 -10.62
N GLY A 146 -7.18 11.44 -9.99
CA GLY A 146 -6.65 12.79 -9.89
C GLY A 146 -6.81 13.42 -8.51
N GLU A 147 -6.27 14.63 -8.33
CA GLU A 147 -6.24 15.31 -7.03
C GLU A 147 -7.63 15.66 -6.49
N ASP A 148 -8.56 15.99 -7.37
CA ASP A 148 -9.95 16.32 -7.04
C ASP A 148 -10.88 15.11 -7.02
N GLY A 149 -10.37 13.95 -7.44
CA GLY A 149 -11.13 12.70 -7.50
C GLY A 149 -11.30 12.02 -6.14
N PRO A 150 -12.23 11.04 -6.05
CA PRO A 150 -12.42 10.26 -4.85
C PRO A 150 -11.19 9.43 -4.52
N TRP A 151 -11.04 9.12 -3.24
CA TRP A 151 -10.11 8.10 -2.80
C TRP A 151 -10.63 6.73 -3.19
N LEU A 152 -9.82 5.96 -3.90
CA LEU A 152 -10.14 4.61 -4.32
C LEU A 152 -9.03 3.66 -3.88
N THR A 153 -9.37 2.39 -3.72
CA THR A 153 -8.41 1.33 -3.44
C THR A 153 -8.25 0.44 -4.66
N LEU A 154 -7.04 0.34 -5.16
CA LEU A 154 -6.66 -0.66 -6.16
C LEU A 154 -6.29 -1.94 -5.41
N LEU A 155 -7.09 -2.99 -5.56
CA LEU A 155 -6.73 -4.33 -5.13
C LEU A 155 -5.91 -4.99 -6.21
N LEU A 156 -4.69 -5.40 -5.88
CA LEU A 156 -3.69 -5.89 -6.82
C LEU A 156 -3.24 -7.29 -6.43
N ALA A 157 -3.12 -8.18 -7.42
CA ALA A 157 -2.47 -9.47 -7.28
C ALA A 157 -1.22 -9.51 -8.15
N VAL A 158 -0.10 -9.97 -7.61
CA VAL A 158 1.18 -10.09 -8.32
C VAL A 158 1.72 -11.50 -8.15
N ASP A 159 1.97 -12.18 -9.25
CA ASP A 159 2.65 -13.46 -9.23
C ASP A 159 4.12 -13.29 -8.83
N ASP A 160 4.57 -14.08 -7.85
CA ASP A 160 5.91 -13.95 -7.28
C ASP A 160 7.01 -14.40 -8.23
N ALA A 161 6.75 -15.41 -9.06
CA ALA A 161 7.72 -15.95 -10.00
C ALA A 161 7.95 -15.00 -11.17
N THR A 162 6.88 -14.52 -11.78
CA THR A 162 6.94 -13.74 -13.02
C THR A 162 6.88 -12.24 -12.79
N GLY A 163 6.29 -11.78 -11.67
CA GLY A 163 5.96 -10.38 -11.44
C GLY A 163 4.81 -9.87 -12.31
N THR A 164 4.13 -10.75 -13.03
CA THR A 164 2.91 -10.42 -13.76
C THR A 164 1.74 -10.20 -12.80
N VAL A 165 0.76 -9.46 -13.26
CA VAL A 165 -0.50 -9.19 -12.56
C VAL A 165 -1.59 -10.06 -13.18
N PRO A 166 -2.00 -11.17 -12.54
CA PRO A 166 -3.07 -12.01 -13.06
C PRO A 166 -4.41 -11.29 -13.06
N TYR A 167 -4.68 -10.49 -12.03
CA TYR A 167 -5.88 -9.67 -11.92
C TYR A 167 -5.68 -8.48 -10.99
N ALA A 168 -6.47 -7.43 -11.20
CA ALA A 168 -6.57 -6.26 -10.34
C ALA A 168 -7.93 -5.60 -10.54
N LEU A 169 -8.43 -4.87 -9.53
CA LEU A 169 -9.68 -4.12 -9.63
C LEU A 169 -9.69 -2.92 -8.68
N PHE A 170 -10.43 -1.89 -9.06
CA PHE A 170 -10.73 -0.76 -8.20
C PHE A 170 -11.97 -0.99 -7.36
N ARG A 171 -11.88 -0.58 -6.09
CA ARG A 171 -12.98 -0.53 -5.12
C ARG A 171 -12.96 0.82 -4.39
N GLU A 172 -14.07 1.20 -3.78
CA GLU A 172 -14.13 2.36 -2.90
C GLU A 172 -13.27 2.15 -1.65
N GLN A 173 -13.30 0.95 -1.12
CA GLN A 173 -12.54 0.56 0.07
C GLN A 173 -11.98 -0.86 -0.04
N GLU A 174 -11.11 -1.19 0.87
CA GLU A 174 -10.53 -2.51 1.01
C GLU A 174 -11.43 -3.38 1.90
N ASP A 175 -12.15 -4.33 1.30
CA ASP A 175 -13.14 -5.17 1.94
C ASP A 175 -13.04 -6.65 1.53
N THR A 176 -13.77 -7.50 2.23
CA THR A 176 -13.79 -8.95 1.96
C THR A 176 -14.38 -9.26 0.59
N GLU A 177 -15.42 -8.53 0.17
CA GLU A 177 -16.05 -8.70 -1.15
C GLU A 177 -15.05 -8.37 -2.27
N GLY A 178 -14.29 -7.27 -2.13
CA GLY A 178 -13.24 -6.89 -3.08
C GLY A 178 -12.21 -7.99 -3.26
N TYR A 179 -11.75 -8.61 -2.17
CA TYR A 179 -10.82 -9.72 -2.26
C TYR A 179 -11.43 -11.01 -2.80
N PHE A 180 -12.71 -11.26 -2.58
CA PHE A 180 -13.40 -12.35 -3.28
C PHE A 180 -13.47 -12.10 -4.79
N ARG A 181 -13.80 -10.88 -5.22
CA ARG A 181 -13.78 -10.49 -6.64
C ARG A 181 -12.37 -10.59 -7.23
N LEU A 182 -11.32 -10.18 -6.48
CA LEU A 182 -9.93 -10.34 -6.88
C LEU A 182 -9.59 -11.82 -7.11
N MET A 183 -9.94 -12.69 -6.16
CA MET A 183 -9.70 -14.13 -6.28
C MET A 183 -10.48 -14.75 -7.45
N LYS A 184 -11.75 -14.37 -7.61
CA LYS A 184 -12.57 -14.84 -8.74
C LYS A 184 -11.92 -14.49 -10.08
N GLY A 185 -11.48 -13.24 -10.25
CA GLY A 185 -10.79 -12.80 -11.47
C GLY A 185 -9.44 -13.51 -11.72
N ILE A 186 -8.70 -13.85 -10.65
CA ILE A 186 -7.49 -14.69 -10.77
C ILE A 186 -7.86 -16.09 -11.27
N ILE A 187 -8.85 -16.71 -10.64
CA ILE A 187 -9.30 -18.08 -10.92
C ILE A 187 -9.80 -18.19 -12.38
N GLU A 188 -10.60 -17.24 -12.81
CA GLU A 188 -11.17 -17.21 -14.18
C GLU A 188 -10.08 -17.05 -15.26
N ARG A 189 -9.00 -16.31 -14.97
CA ARG A 189 -7.96 -16.01 -15.95
C ARG A 189 -6.79 -16.97 -15.94
N ARG A 190 -6.47 -17.55 -14.80
CA ARG A 190 -5.25 -18.35 -14.59
C ARG A 190 -5.51 -19.69 -13.92
N GLY A 191 -6.55 -19.81 -13.12
CA GLY A 191 -6.81 -20.95 -12.24
C GLY A 191 -6.53 -20.64 -10.78
N ILE A 192 -6.60 -21.64 -9.93
CA ILE A 192 -6.45 -21.55 -8.48
C ILE A 192 -4.96 -21.60 -8.12
N PRO A 193 -4.38 -20.55 -7.48
CA PRO A 193 -2.97 -20.56 -7.05
C PRO A 193 -2.74 -21.52 -5.89
N LEU A 194 -1.50 -21.97 -5.69
CA LEU A 194 -1.14 -22.81 -4.54
C LEU A 194 -1.17 -22.03 -3.22
N ALA A 195 -0.64 -20.81 -3.23
CA ALA A 195 -0.57 -19.98 -2.03
C ALA A 195 -0.78 -18.50 -2.32
N LEU A 196 -1.32 -17.80 -1.32
CA LEU A 196 -1.42 -16.34 -1.28
C LEU A 196 -0.48 -15.77 -0.23
N TYR A 197 0.09 -14.61 -0.53
CA TYR A 197 0.94 -13.85 0.38
C TYR A 197 0.33 -12.47 0.64
N SER A 198 -0.11 -12.24 1.86
CA SER A 198 -0.76 -10.99 2.29
C SER A 198 -0.11 -10.42 3.54
N ASP A 199 -0.48 -9.21 3.94
CA ASP A 199 -0.25 -8.73 5.30
C ASP A 199 -1.24 -9.35 6.29
N ARG A 200 -1.22 -8.82 7.51
CA ARG A 200 -2.13 -9.23 8.58
C ARG A 200 -3.33 -8.28 8.71
N TYR A 201 -3.83 -7.80 7.59
CA TYR A 201 -5.02 -6.98 7.59
C TYR A 201 -6.23 -7.79 8.07
N PHE A 202 -7.23 -7.12 8.67
CA PHE A 202 -8.36 -7.80 9.34
C PHE A 202 -9.21 -8.70 8.40
N VAL A 203 -9.19 -8.43 7.11
CA VAL A 203 -9.84 -9.29 6.10
C VAL A 203 -9.21 -10.68 6.07
N PHE A 204 -7.90 -10.76 6.26
CA PHE A 204 -7.15 -12.02 6.13
C PHE A 204 -7.01 -12.79 7.43
N CYS A 205 -6.91 -12.07 8.56
CA CYS A 205 -6.75 -12.72 9.86
C CYS A 205 -7.33 -11.85 10.99
N TYR A 206 -7.92 -12.50 12.00
CA TYR A 206 -8.27 -11.82 13.23
C TYR A 206 -7.00 -11.62 14.08
N SER A 207 -6.48 -10.40 14.11
CA SER A 207 -5.42 -10.02 15.04
C SER A 207 -6.07 -9.55 16.33
N LYS A 208 -5.84 -10.21 17.47
CA LYS A 208 -6.08 -9.57 18.75
C LYS A 208 -5.07 -8.43 18.89
N PRO A 209 -5.46 -7.21 19.26
CA PRO A 209 -4.51 -6.18 19.65
C PRO A 209 -3.75 -6.70 20.89
N GLY A 210 -2.58 -7.28 20.64
CA GLY A 210 -1.70 -7.79 21.68
C GLY A 210 -1.04 -6.64 22.41
N ASN A 211 -1.07 -6.65 23.71
CA ASN A 211 -0.19 -5.88 24.57
C ASN A 211 1.27 -6.18 24.18
N GLY A 212 1.93 -5.18 23.61
CA GLY A 212 3.38 -4.98 23.55
C GLY A 212 4.27 -6.17 23.22
N ALA A 213 5.00 -6.00 22.14
CA ALA A 213 6.31 -6.58 21.84
C ALA A 213 6.56 -8.06 22.22
N GLY A 214 6.63 -8.89 21.21
CA GLY A 214 7.18 -10.22 21.32
C GLY A 214 6.11 -11.28 21.13
N GLU A 215 6.22 -11.95 20.00
CA GLU A 215 5.39 -13.05 19.53
C GLU A 215 3.98 -12.63 19.13
N ALA A 216 3.73 -12.75 17.84
CA ALA A 216 2.39 -12.76 17.29
C ALA A 216 1.59 -13.82 18.06
N SER A 217 0.94 -13.39 19.13
CA SER A 217 -0.06 -14.21 19.78
C SER A 217 -1.17 -14.39 18.78
N LEU A 218 -0.92 -15.36 17.94
CA LEU A 218 -1.84 -16.37 17.54
C LEU A 218 -3.24 -15.85 17.19
N ILE A 219 -3.44 -15.72 15.86
CA ILE A 219 -4.62 -16.24 15.23
C ILE A 219 -5.52 -16.82 16.33
N ASP A 220 -6.67 -16.23 16.53
CA ASP A 220 -7.72 -16.91 17.27
C ASP A 220 -7.93 -18.26 16.56
N ARG A 221 -7.28 -19.31 17.08
CA ARG A 221 -7.16 -20.63 16.44
C ARG A 221 -8.51 -21.33 16.26
N GLY A 222 -9.60 -20.64 16.54
CA GLY A 222 -10.94 -21.20 16.51
C GLY A 222 -11.79 -20.87 15.28
N LYS A 223 -11.62 -19.71 14.62
CA LYS A 223 -12.47 -19.36 13.48
C LYS A 223 -11.71 -18.56 12.43
N PRO A 224 -11.62 -19.04 11.18
CA PRO A 224 -11.07 -18.29 10.07
C PRO A 224 -11.94 -17.06 9.78
N THR A 225 -11.36 -16.00 9.19
CA THR A 225 -12.14 -14.93 8.57
C THR A 225 -12.97 -15.49 7.40
N GLN A 226 -13.90 -14.72 6.89
CA GLN A 226 -14.66 -15.15 5.69
C GLN A 226 -13.73 -15.43 4.51
N PHE A 227 -12.72 -14.59 4.31
CA PHE A 227 -11.69 -14.81 3.29
C PHE A 227 -10.85 -16.05 3.59
N GLY A 228 -10.38 -16.20 4.84
CA GLY A 228 -9.61 -17.36 5.26
C GLY A 228 -10.36 -18.68 5.07
N ARG A 229 -11.68 -18.71 5.38
CA ARG A 229 -12.55 -19.86 5.12
C ARG A 229 -12.59 -20.19 3.62
N ALA A 230 -12.82 -19.17 2.77
CA ALA A 230 -12.90 -19.39 1.33
C ALA A 230 -11.59 -19.94 0.77
N MET A 231 -10.43 -19.44 1.26
CA MET A 231 -9.11 -19.98 0.86
C MET A 231 -8.92 -21.42 1.30
N GLN A 232 -9.38 -21.80 2.50
CA GLN A 232 -9.36 -23.20 2.96
C GLN A 232 -10.25 -24.09 2.08
N GLU A 233 -11.45 -23.65 1.73
CA GLU A 233 -12.36 -24.39 0.84
C GLU A 233 -11.77 -24.58 -0.57
N LEU A 234 -11.05 -23.57 -1.09
CA LEU A 234 -10.34 -23.63 -2.36
C LEU A 234 -9.01 -24.43 -2.29
N GLY A 235 -8.58 -24.84 -1.10
CA GLY A 235 -7.27 -25.48 -0.90
C GLY A 235 -6.09 -24.57 -1.18
N VAL A 236 -6.23 -23.25 -0.93
CA VAL A 236 -5.19 -22.24 -1.10
C VAL A 236 -4.53 -21.94 0.24
N THR A 237 -3.21 -22.05 0.30
CA THR A 237 -2.43 -21.78 1.51
C THR A 237 -2.28 -20.27 1.71
N GLN A 238 -2.64 -19.75 2.89
CA GLN A 238 -2.38 -18.36 3.24
C GLN A 238 -1.04 -18.22 3.98
N VAL A 239 -0.17 -17.36 3.46
CA VAL A 239 1.12 -17.00 4.05
C VAL A 239 1.10 -15.52 4.41
N PHE A 240 1.38 -15.20 5.68
CA PHE A 240 1.35 -13.82 6.16
C PHE A 240 2.74 -13.21 6.23
N ALA A 241 2.87 -11.99 5.72
CA ALA A 241 4.10 -11.23 5.80
C ALA A 241 4.48 -10.96 7.27
N ARG A 242 5.74 -11.22 7.61
CA ARG A 242 6.29 -10.94 8.95
C ARG A 242 6.92 -9.55 9.06
N SER A 243 7.28 -8.97 7.92
CA SER A 243 7.85 -7.63 7.82
C SER A 243 7.40 -6.94 6.53
N PRO A 244 7.39 -5.59 6.48
CA PRO A 244 7.06 -4.84 5.27
C PRO A 244 7.97 -5.21 4.09
N GLU A 245 9.29 -5.40 4.32
CA GLU A 245 10.26 -5.71 3.26
C GLU A 245 9.95 -7.02 2.54
N ALA A 246 9.23 -7.93 3.18
CA ALA A 246 8.84 -9.21 2.60
C ALA A 246 7.85 -9.06 1.42
N LYS A 247 7.12 -7.94 1.33
CA LYS A 247 6.15 -7.59 0.27
C LYS A 247 6.76 -6.75 -0.87
N GLY A 248 8.08 -6.59 -0.94
CA GLY A 248 8.76 -5.66 -1.86
C GLY A 248 8.48 -5.84 -3.37
N ARG A 249 7.83 -6.93 -3.82
CA ARG A 249 7.42 -7.09 -5.22
C ARG A 249 6.11 -6.37 -5.49
N ILE A 250 5.10 -6.62 -4.66
CA ILE A 250 3.81 -5.95 -4.81
C ILE A 250 3.91 -4.45 -4.51
N GLU A 251 4.76 -4.03 -3.55
CA GLU A 251 5.05 -2.62 -3.30
C GLU A 251 5.63 -1.91 -4.53
N ARG A 252 6.55 -2.57 -5.25
CA ARG A 252 7.09 -2.04 -6.50
C ARG A 252 6.06 -2.00 -7.61
N ALA A 253 5.19 -3.00 -7.70
CA ALA A 253 4.09 -3.01 -8.64
C ALA A 253 3.14 -1.84 -8.33
N ASN A 254 2.70 -1.69 -7.07
CA ASN A 254 1.87 -0.56 -6.62
C ASN A 254 2.50 0.78 -6.99
N GLY A 255 3.80 0.98 -6.69
CA GLY A 255 4.51 2.21 -7.07
C GLY A 255 4.59 2.43 -8.59
N THR A 256 4.60 1.37 -9.40
CA THR A 256 4.58 1.48 -10.87
C THR A 256 3.17 1.79 -11.38
N PHE A 257 2.16 1.20 -10.77
CA PHE A 257 0.75 1.50 -11.08
C PHE A 257 0.42 2.96 -10.73
N GLN A 258 0.79 3.44 -9.55
CA GLN A 258 0.60 4.84 -9.15
C GLN A 258 1.29 5.81 -10.12
N ASP A 259 2.49 5.48 -10.60
CA ASP A 259 3.25 6.30 -11.52
C ASP A 259 2.64 6.31 -12.95
N ARG A 260 2.07 5.19 -13.42
CA ARG A 260 1.64 5.01 -14.82
C ARG A 260 0.13 5.02 -14.99
N LEU A 261 -0.59 4.25 -14.18
CA LEU A 261 -2.03 4.08 -14.35
C LEU A 261 -2.80 5.37 -14.06
N VAL A 262 -2.36 6.19 -13.09
CA VAL A 262 -2.95 7.52 -12.85
C VAL A 262 -2.89 8.39 -14.13
N THR A 263 -1.76 8.32 -14.85
CA THR A 263 -1.63 9.03 -16.14
C THR A 263 -2.58 8.45 -17.20
N GLU A 264 -2.68 7.13 -17.31
CA GLU A 264 -3.58 6.47 -18.27
C GLU A 264 -5.04 6.80 -18.01
N LEU A 265 -5.47 6.76 -16.74
CA LEU A 265 -6.83 7.12 -16.30
C LEU A 265 -7.14 8.58 -16.64
N ARG A 266 -6.21 9.50 -16.32
CA ARG A 266 -6.36 10.93 -16.65
C ARG A 266 -6.47 11.16 -18.15
N LEU A 267 -5.61 10.54 -18.95
CA LEU A 267 -5.62 10.69 -20.42
C LEU A 267 -6.87 10.09 -21.08
N ALA A 268 -7.48 9.11 -20.44
CA ALA A 268 -8.75 8.53 -20.88
C ALA A 268 -9.97 9.27 -20.33
N GLY A 269 -9.79 10.24 -19.42
CA GLY A 269 -10.88 11.01 -18.83
C GLY A 269 -11.75 10.21 -17.85
N ALA A 270 -11.18 9.18 -17.21
CA ALA A 270 -11.93 8.36 -16.25
C ALA A 270 -12.40 9.18 -15.05
N SER A 271 -13.67 9.08 -14.72
CA SER A 271 -14.33 9.78 -13.61
C SER A 271 -15.03 8.82 -12.62
N THR A 272 -15.30 7.60 -13.05
CA THR A 272 -16.01 6.58 -12.26
C THR A 272 -15.18 5.33 -12.05
N ILE A 273 -15.52 4.54 -11.02
CA ILE A 273 -14.87 3.24 -10.75
C ILE A 273 -15.05 2.27 -11.93
N GLY A 274 -16.21 2.29 -12.58
CA GLY A 274 -16.50 1.43 -13.73
C GLY A 274 -15.57 1.73 -14.89
N GLU A 275 -15.41 3.02 -15.27
CA GLU A 275 -14.47 3.47 -16.28
C GLU A 275 -13.02 3.13 -15.90
N ALA A 276 -12.66 3.34 -14.65
CA ALA A 276 -11.32 3.01 -14.15
C ALA A 276 -11.02 1.51 -14.28
N ASN A 277 -11.98 0.64 -13.95
CA ASN A 277 -11.83 -0.81 -14.12
C ASN A 277 -11.71 -1.21 -15.58
N THR A 278 -12.47 -0.60 -16.49
CA THR A 278 -12.36 -0.86 -17.92
C THR A 278 -10.97 -0.49 -18.46
N ILE A 279 -10.44 0.67 -18.06
CA ILE A 279 -9.10 1.11 -18.45
C ILE A 279 -8.03 0.22 -17.85
N LEU A 280 -8.20 -0.16 -16.58
CA LEU A 280 -7.30 -1.09 -15.89
C LEU A 280 -7.21 -2.42 -16.62
N GLU A 281 -8.34 -2.97 -17.05
CA GLU A 281 -8.38 -4.23 -17.81
C GLU A 281 -7.58 -4.16 -19.11
N ALA A 282 -7.68 -3.06 -19.85
CA ALA A 282 -6.89 -2.81 -21.06
C ALA A 282 -5.40 -2.54 -20.75
N PHE A 283 -5.09 -2.02 -19.55
CA PHE A 283 -3.73 -1.71 -19.12
C PHE A 283 -2.94 -2.95 -18.70
N LEU A 284 -3.58 -3.94 -18.06
CA LEU A 284 -2.91 -5.13 -17.50
C LEU A 284 -2.08 -5.92 -18.51
N PRO A 285 -2.54 -6.23 -19.74
CA PRO A 285 -1.74 -6.96 -20.72
C PRO A 285 -0.47 -6.20 -21.12
N ARG A 286 -0.56 -4.87 -21.30
CA ARG A 286 0.59 -4.01 -21.62
C ARG A 286 1.60 -3.97 -20.47
N PHE A 287 1.09 -3.85 -19.24
CA PHE A 287 1.91 -3.91 -18.02
C PHE A 287 2.65 -5.25 -17.91
N ASN A 288 1.94 -6.36 -18.06
CA ASN A 288 2.49 -7.72 -17.95
C ASN A 288 3.55 -7.99 -19.03
N HIS A 289 3.29 -7.58 -20.27
CA HIS A 289 4.27 -7.69 -21.36
C HIS A 289 5.56 -6.91 -21.06
N ARG A 290 5.44 -5.74 -20.46
CA ARG A 290 6.58 -4.84 -20.22
C ARG A 290 7.38 -5.18 -18.96
N PHE A 291 6.73 -5.60 -17.90
CA PHE A 291 7.33 -5.76 -16.56
C PHE A 291 7.41 -7.21 -16.11
N GLY A 292 6.69 -8.09 -16.76
CA GLY A 292 6.79 -9.53 -16.53
C GLY A 292 8.16 -10.06 -16.93
N VAL A 293 8.60 -11.07 -16.21
CA VAL A 293 9.82 -11.84 -16.52
C VAL A 293 9.45 -13.31 -16.62
N PRO A 294 10.15 -14.10 -17.40
CA PRO A 294 9.90 -15.55 -17.47
C PRO A 294 10.15 -16.18 -16.09
N ALA A 295 9.32 -17.16 -15.72
CA ALA A 295 9.56 -18.01 -14.56
C ALA A 295 10.83 -18.86 -14.76
N ALA A 296 11.47 -19.28 -13.67
CA ALA A 296 12.65 -20.14 -13.73
C ALA A 296 12.31 -21.53 -14.30
N GLN A 297 11.10 -22.01 -14.03
CA GLN A 297 10.51 -23.22 -14.60
C GLN A 297 9.26 -22.81 -15.39
N PRO A 298 9.13 -23.22 -16.66
CA PRO A 298 8.09 -22.71 -17.55
C PRO A 298 6.69 -23.22 -17.24
N GLU A 299 6.58 -24.35 -16.52
CA GLU A 299 5.31 -24.96 -16.18
C GLU A 299 4.58 -24.16 -15.11
N SER A 300 3.33 -23.81 -15.38
CA SER A 300 2.45 -23.15 -14.41
C SER A 300 1.86 -24.18 -13.44
N VAL A 301 1.77 -23.80 -12.16
CA VAL A 301 1.14 -24.63 -11.12
C VAL A 301 -0.23 -24.12 -10.70
N TYR A 302 -0.79 -23.17 -11.42
CA TYR A 302 -2.20 -22.84 -11.25
C TYR A 302 -3.05 -24.07 -11.53
N ARG A 303 -3.92 -24.42 -10.56
CA ARG A 303 -4.82 -25.56 -10.72
C ARG A 303 -6.03 -25.15 -11.55
N PRO A 304 -6.42 -25.95 -12.57
CA PRO A 304 -7.67 -25.72 -13.27
C PRO A 304 -8.86 -25.84 -12.32
N VAL A 305 -9.95 -25.16 -12.63
CA VAL A 305 -11.20 -25.28 -11.88
C VAL A 305 -11.91 -26.56 -12.33
N ASP A 306 -12.17 -27.46 -11.39
CA ASP A 306 -12.96 -28.64 -11.68
C ASP A 306 -14.40 -28.24 -12.07
N PRO A 307 -15.00 -28.85 -13.11
CA PRO A 307 -16.33 -28.47 -13.57
C PRO A 307 -17.45 -28.55 -12.52
N GLY A 308 -17.26 -29.35 -11.45
CA GLY A 308 -18.19 -29.47 -10.34
C GLY A 308 -17.94 -28.53 -9.16
N LEU A 309 -16.90 -27.69 -9.22
CA LEU A 309 -16.54 -26.81 -8.11
C LEU A 309 -17.39 -25.53 -8.13
N ASP A 310 -18.21 -25.32 -7.11
CA ASP A 310 -19.00 -24.08 -6.95
C ASP A 310 -18.12 -22.95 -6.38
N VAL A 311 -17.33 -22.33 -7.26
CA VAL A 311 -16.44 -21.21 -6.89
C VAL A 311 -17.24 -20.04 -6.31
N ASP A 312 -18.43 -19.74 -6.84
CA ASP A 312 -19.30 -18.67 -6.34
C ASP A 312 -19.84 -18.98 -4.94
N GLY A 313 -20.11 -20.24 -4.65
CA GLY A 313 -20.51 -20.70 -3.31
C GLY A 313 -19.35 -20.74 -2.31
N MET A 314 -18.10 -20.72 -2.78
CA MET A 314 -16.90 -20.60 -1.92
C MET A 314 -16.52 -19.13 -1.69
N LEU A 315 -16.51 -18.31 -2.75
CA LEU A 315 -16.20 -16.89 -2.72
C LEU A 315 -17.42 -16.04 -2.40
N CYS A 316 -18.05 -16.30 -1.25
CA CYS A 316 -19.24 -15.61 -0.77
C CYS A 316 -19.15 -15.40 0.75
N ILE A 317 -20.01 -14.54 1.30
CA ILE A 317 -20.15 -14.42 2.75
C ILE A 317 -21.08 -15.53 3.23
N LYS A 318 -20.65 -16.31 4.23
CA LYS A 318 -21.41 -17.42 4.80
C LYS A 318 -21.77 -17.14 6.25
N GLU A 319 -23.06 -17.21 6.57
CA GLU A 319 -23.52 -17.06 7.95
C GLU A 319 -24.52 -18.17 8.34
N TRP A 320 -24.31 -18.71 9.53
CA TRP A 320 -25.23 -19.69 10.09
C TRP A 320 -26.42 -19.02 10.74
N ARG A 321 -27.60 -19.30 10.24
CA ARG A 321 -28.89 -18.78 10.74
C ARG A 321 -29.80 -19.91 11.21
N LYS A 322 -30.61 -19.64 12.25
CA LYS A 322 -31.63 -20.57 12.72
C LYS A 322 -32.91 -20.33 11.96
N VAL A 323 -33.50 -21.39 11.43
CA VAL A 323 -34.77 -21.35 10.73
C VAL A 323 -35.91 -21.18 11.73
N ALA A 324 -36.82 -20.27 11.46
CA ALA A 324 -37.99 -20.04 12.28
C ALA A 324 -39.08 -21.14 12.07
N LYS A 325 -40.15 -21.13 12.89
CA LYS A 325 -41.21 -22.17 12.86
C LYS A 325 -41.97 -22.23 11.53
N ASP A 326 -41.99 -21.11 10.82
CA ASP A 326 -42.66 -20.94 9.51
C ASP A 326 -41.72 -21.18 8.32
N ASN A 327 -40.62 -21.89 8.53
CA ASN A 327 -39.56 -22.11 7.53
C ASN A 327 -38.97 -20.85 6.93
N THR A 328 -38.89 -19.75 7.67
CA THR A 328 -38.25 -18.56 7.19
C THR A 328 -36.93 -18.32 7.90
N VAL A 329 -36.01 -17.59 7.21
CA VAL A 329 -34.73 -17.16 7.71
C VAL A 329 -34.60 -15.65 7.51
N GLN A 330 -34.16 -14.95 8.54
CA GLN A 330 -33.84 -13.52 8.43
C GLN A 330 -32.35 -13.32 8.18
N TYR A 331 -32.04 -12.49 7.18
CA TYR A 331 -30.69 -12.11 6.81
C TYR A 331 -30.67 -10.64 6.34
N HIS A 332 -29.91 -9.78 6.98
CA HIS A 332 -29.77 -8.35 6.67
C HIS A 332 -31.09 -7.62 6.38
N GLY A 333 -32.12 -7.85 7.23
CA GLY A 333 -33.42 -7.24 7.08
C GLY A 333 -34.34 -7.91 6.05
N GLN A 334 -33.85 -8.84 5.25
CA GLN A 334 -34.63 -9.63 4.31
C GLN A 334 -35.14 -10.92 4.98
N THR A 335 -36.33 -11.35 4.62
CA THR A 335 -36.91 -12.61 5.07
C THR A 335 -36.95 -13.59 3.91
N LEU A 336 -36.18 -14.66 4.02
CA LEU A 336 -36.12 -15.73 3.02
C LEU A 336 -37.06 -16.87 3.42
N GLN A 337 -37.93 -17.28 2.52
CA GLN A 337 -38.80 -18.46 2.68
C GLN A 337 -38.03 -19.68 2.18
N LEU A 338 -37.88 -20.70 3.01
CA LEU A 338 -37.33 -21.99 2.60
C LEU A 338 -38.47 -22.92 2.21
N PHE A 339 -38.40 -23.44 0.98
CA PHE A 339 -39.37 -24.40 0.50
C PHE A 339 -39.03 -25.83 0.95
N ALA A 340 -40.01 -26.72 0.96
CA ALA A 340 -39.78 -28.12 1.24
C ALA A 340 -38.81 -28.71 0.21
N GLY A 341 -37.77 -29.39 0.69
CA GLY A 341 -36.84 -30.13 -0.17
C GLY A 341 -37.38 -31.56 -0.44
N THR A 342 -36.68 -32.27 -1.31
CA THR A 342 -36.95 -33.69 -1.59
C THR A 342 -36.85 -34.57 -0.35
N ASP A 343 -35.87 -34.22 0.52
CA ASP A 343 -35.52 -35.04 1.70
C ASP A 343 -36.29 -34.63 2.95
N ARG A 344 -36.90 -33.44 2.96
CA ARG A 344 -37.46 -32.87 4.18
C ARG A 344 -38.57 -31.86 3.90
N ARG A 345 -39.68 -32.03 4.58
CA ARG A 345 -40.84 -31.13 4.46
C ARG A 345 -40.69 -29.81 5.22
N SER A 346 -39.86 -29.76 6.26
CA SER A 346 -39.66 -28.56 7.08
C SER A 346 -38.23 -28.47 7.63
N TYR A 347 -37.67 -27.29 7.60
CA TYR A 347 -36.38 -26.95 8.17
C TYR A 347 -36.49 -26.19 9.51
N ALA A 348 -37.73 -26.02 10.03
CA ALA A 348 -38.00 -25.29 11.26
C ALA A 348 -37.11 -25.76 12.43
N GLY A 349 -36.48 -24.81 13.14
CA GLY A 349 -35.61 -25.07 14.26
C GLY A 349 -34.19 -25.53 13.91
N THR A 350 -33.91 -25.88 12.65
CA THR A 350 -32.55 -26.25 12.21
C THR A 350 -31.67 -25.01 11.95
N ARG A 351 -30.35 -25.21 11.85
CA ARG A 351 -29.45 -24.19 11.36
C ARG A 351 -29.17 -24.43 9.87
N VAL A 352 -29.25 -23.36 9.10
CA VAL A 352 -28.89 -23.33 7.68
C VAL A 352 -27.75 -22.31 7.48
N GLU A 353 -26.91 -22.57 6.52
CA GLU A 353 -25.90 -21.62 6.05
C GLU A 353 -26.57 -20.72 5.01
N VAL A 354 -26.59 -19.42 5.26
CA VAL A 354 -26.97 -18.41 4.28
C VAL A 354 -25.72 -17.89 3.59
N GLN A 355 -25.70 -17.97 2.28
CA GLN A 355 -24.61 -17.52 1.41
C GLN A 355 -25.06 -16.25 0.69
N GLU A 356 -24.32 -15.15 0.90
CA GLU A 356 -24.46 -13.93 0.10
C GLU A 356 -23.37 -13.97 -0.99
N ARG A 357 -23.82 -14.20 -2.22
CA ARG A 357 -22.94 -14.34 -3.39
C ARG A 357 -22.54 -12.98 -3.95
N LEU A 358 -21.44 -12.94 -4.72
CA LEU A 358 -20.90 -11.71 -5.32
C LEU A 358 -21.84 -11.01 -6.33
N ASP A 359 -22.84 -11.69 -6.81
CA ASP A 359 -23.92 -11.17 -7.66
C ASP A 359 -25.13 -10.64 -6.86
N GLY A 360 -25.02 -10.64 -5.52
CA GLY A 360 -26.08 -10.21 -4.61
C GLY A 360 -27.15 -11.26 -4.32
N ARG A 361 -27.09 -12.45 -4.95
CA ARG A 361 -28.06 -13.52 -4.67
C ARG A 361 -27.80 -14.12 -3.29
N LEU A 362 -28.90 -14.34 -2.57
CA LEU A 362 -28.89 -15.06 -1.31
C LEU A 362 -29.27 -16.53 -1.57
N VAL A 363 -28.41 -17.43 -1.10
CA VAL A 363 -28.62 -18.87 -1.23
C VAL A 363 -28.60 -19.48 0.17
N ALA A 364 -29.58 -20.33 0.48
CA ALA A 364 -29.56 -21.08 1.72
C ALA A 364 -29.08 -22.52 1.47
N CYS A 365 -28.20 -23.02 2.34
CA CYS A 365 -27.67 -24.37 2.25
C CYS A 365 -27.92 -25.13 3.55
N HIS A 366 -28.33 -26.40 3.44
CA HIS A 366 -28.44 -27.31 4.56
C HIS A 366 -27.69 -28.60 4.29
N LYS A 367 -26.66 -28.89 5.11
CA LYS A 367 -25.81 -30.07 4.96
C LYS A 367 -25.20 -30.23 3.54
N GLY A 368 -24.79 -29.13 2.91
CA GLY A 368 -24.24 -29.11 1.57
C GLY A 368 -25.29 -29.06 0.42
N ASN A 369 -26.56 -29.28 0.71
CA ASN A 369 -27.61 -29.18 -0.31
C ASN A 369 -28.10 -27.75 -0.41
N VAL A 370 -28.10 -27.21 -1.62
CA VAL A 370 -28.64 -25.87 -1.92
C VAL A 370 -30.16 -25.92 -1.83
N LEU A 371 -30.73 -25.06 -0.98
CA LEU A 371 -32.14 -24.82 -0.88
C LEU A 371 -32.42 -23.54 -1.67
N ALA A 372 -33.29 -23.60 -2.66
CA ALA A 372 -33.70 -22.38 -3.38
C ALA A 372 -34.58 -21.52 -2.44
N PRO A 373 -34.06 -20.39 -1.90
CA PRO A 373 -34.90 -19.50 -1.13
C PRO A 373 -35.73 -18.63 -2.09
N GLY A 374 -37.00 -18.46 -1.79
CA GLY A 374 -37.81 -17.42 -2.38
C GLY A 374 -37.92 -16.23 -1.44
N GLU A 375 -38.31 -15.07 -1.95
CA GLU A 375 -38.73 -13.98 -1.09
C GLU A 375 -39.95 -14.40 -0.30
N ALA A 376 -39.94 -14.17 1.02
CA ALA A 376 -41.11 -14.45 1.83
C ALA A 376 -42.26 -13.53 1.40
N PRO A 377 -43.48 -14.07 1.22
CA PRO A 377 -44.60 -13.22 0.89
C PRO A 377 -44.75 -12.08 1.89
N PRO A 378 -45.10 -10.86 1.45
CA PRO A 378 -45.29 -9.71 2.34
C PRO A 378 -46.22 -9.98 3.53
N LEU A 379 -47.15 -10.89 3.36
CA LEU A 379 -48.06 -11.33 4.41
C LEU A 379 -47.35 -12.03 5.59
N ALA A 380 -46.30 -12.80 5.34
CA ALA A 380 -45.53 -13.45 6.40
C ALA A 380 -44.74 -12.42 7.25
N ALA A 381 -44.25 -11.35 6.64
CA ALA A 381 -43.60 -10.24 7.35
C ALA A 381 -44.61 -9.45 8.22
N SER A 382 -45.81 -9.20 7.70
CA SER A 382 -46.86 -8.47 8.43
C SER A 382 -47.45 -9.29 9.60
N LEU A 383 -47.55 -10.60 9.47
CA LEU A 383 -48.00 -11.49 10.54
C LEU A 383 -46.97 -11.64 11.67
N ARG A 384 -45.68 -11.53 11.36
CA ARG A 384 -44.63 -11.50 12.38
C ARG A 384 -44.60 -10.19 13.17
N ALA A 385 -44.83 -9.07 12.54
CA ALA A 385 -44.93 -7.77 13.23
C ALA A 385 -46.06 -7.79 14.28
N ARG A 386 -47.15 -8.55 14.04
CA ARG A 386 -48.24 -8.72 15.01
C ARG A 386 -47.92 -9.67 16.16
N ALA A 387 -46.99 -10.60 16.03
CA ALA A 387 -46.61 -11.54 17.10
C ALA A 387 -45.71 -10.91 18.16
N HIS A 388 -45.18 -9.72 17.91
CA HIS A 388 -44.37 -8.91 18.86
C HIS A 388 -45.09 -7.64 19.31
N THR A 389 -46.41 -7.56 19.28
CA THR A 389 -47.13 -6.47 19.93
C THR A 389 -46.98 -6.60 21.43
N VAL A 390 -46.15 -5.73 21.96
CA VAL A 390 -46.14 -5.33 23.36
C VAL A 390 -47.56 -4.80 23.67
N PRO A 391 -48.16 -5.12 24.83
CA PRO A 391 -49.48 -4.60 25.19
C PRO A 391 -49.47 -3.06 25.14
N GLU A 392 -50.53 -2.51 24.56
CA GLU A 392 -50.75 -1.05 24.50
C GLU A 392 -50.61 -0.42 25.87
N ALA A 393 -49.53 0.31 26.09
CA ALA A 393 -49.53 1.39 27.06
C ALA A 393 -49.72 2.69 26.29
N GLY A 394 -50.92 3.25 26.53
CA GLY A 394 -51.47 4.53 26.15
C GLY A 394 -50.71 5.48 25.26
N LEU A 395 -51.44 6.04 24.32
CA LEU A 395 -51.16 7.24 23.53
C LEU A 395 -50.26 8.25 24.24
N TYR A 396 -49.05 8.40 23.69
CA TYR A 396 -48.32 9.67 23.74
C TYR A 396 -47.91 10.05 22.33
N THR A 397 -48.71 10.90 21.74
CA THR A 397 -48.35 11.78 20.65
C THR A 397 -47.39 12.81 21.20
N GLU A 398 -46.10 12.70 20.83
CA GLU A 398 -45.25 13.86 20.58
C GLU A 398 -43.91 13.37 20.03
N LEU A 399 -43.52 13.95 18.93
CA LEU A 399 -42.26 13.78 18.22
C LEU A 399 -41.09 14.13 19.13
N MET A 400 -40.38 13.11 19.61
CA MET A 400 -39.05 13.26 20.14
C MET A 400 -38.15 12.16 19.55
N PRO A 401 -36.91 12.48 19.13
CA PRO A 401 -36.01 11.49 18.60
C PRO A 401 -35.58 10.53 19.71
N PHE A 402 -35.70 9.25 19.46
CA PHE A 402 -35.43 8.15 20.36
C PHE A 402 -33.94 8.15 20.77
N CYS A 403 -33.66 8.65 21.98
CA CYS A 403 -32.43 8.42 22.69
C CYS A 403 -32.73 7.40 23.81
N PRO A 404 -32.21 6.16 23.78
CA PRO A 404 -32.38 5.26 24.94
C PRO A 404 -31.58 5.82 26.10
N ALA A 405 -32.29 6.25 27.14
CA ALA A 405 -31.70 6.62 28.41
C ALA A 405 -31.01 5.38 29.01
N LEU A 406 -29.71 5.47 29.23
CA LEU A 406 -28.96 4.52 30.04
C LEU A 406 -29.51 4.62 31.47
N LYS A 407 -30.25 3.61 31.93
CA LYS A 407 -30.55 3.43 33.34
C LYS A 407 -29.26 3.15 34.10
N ASP A 408 -29.04 3.87 35.19
CA ASP A 408 -27.97 3.62 36.13
C ASP A 408 -28.09 2.18 36.68
N PRO A 409 -26.99 1.45 36.83
CA PRO A 409 -27.04 0.09 37.33
C PRO A 409 -27.36 0.10 38.82
N ASP A 410 -28.37 -0.68 39.18
CA ASP A 410 -28.75 -1.03 40.56
C ASP A 410 -27.56 -1.69 41.29
N PRO A 411 -27.16 -1.26 42.47
CA PRO A 411 -25.98 -1.73 43.16
C PRO A 411 -26.10 -3.14 43.80
N GLY A 412 -27.11 -3.94 43.43
CA GLY A 412 -27.40 -5.20 44.12
C GLY A 412 -27.37 -6.48 43.28
N ALA A 413 -27.11 -6.48 41.98
CA ALA A 413 -27.16 -7.69 41.18
C ALA A 413 -25.76 -8.20 40.79
N GLY A 414 -25.46 -9.39 41.25
CA GLY A 414 -24.17 -10.08 41.07
C GLY A 414 -23.79 -10.31 39.61
N THR A 415 -22.53 -10.12 39.35
CA THR A 415 -21.77 -10.24 38.13
C THR A 415 -22.05 -11.51 37.32
N ARG A 416 -22.70 -11.39 36.17
CA ARG A 416 -22.51 -12.30 35.03
C ARG A 416 -21.92 -11.49 33.88
N ASN A 417 -20.68 -11.83 33.55
CA ASN A 417 -19.88 -11.28 32.46
C ASN A 417 -20.59 -11.45 31.10
N SER A 418 -21.31 -10.45 30.64
CA SER A 418 -21.72 -10.33 29.23
C SER A 418 -21.00 -9.16 28.61
N LYS A 419 -20.05 -9.46 27.73
CA LYS A 419 -19.33 -8.45 26.93
C LYS A 419 -20.34 -7.70 26.04
N PRO A 420 -20.25 -6.36 25.93
CA PRO A 420 -21.10 -5.60 25.02
C PRO A 420 -20.83 -6.00 23.58
N LYS A 421 -21.90 -6.30 22.83
CA LYS A 421 -21.84 -6.47 21.37
C LYS A 421 -21.48 -5.13 20.75
N VAL A 422 -20.38 -5.10 20.02
CA VAL A 422 -20.01 -3.97 19.16
C VAL A 422 -20.91 -4.03 17.91
N ILE A 423 -21.79 -3.07 17.78
CA ILE A 423 -22.62 -2.87 16.59
C ILE A 423 -21.86 -1.90 15.68
N TRP A 424 -21.53 -2.32 14.48
CA TRP A 424 -20.90 -1.48 13.46
C TRP A 424 -22.01 -0.76 12.66
N TYR A 425 -21.93 0.56 12.59
CA TYR A 425 -22.80 1.40 11.77
C TYR A 425 -21.99 1.93 10.58
N GLU A 426 -22.54 1.78 9.38
CA GLU A 426 -21.92 2.21 8.11
C GLU A 426 -22.19 3.67 7.73
N ASP A 427 -22.87 4.47 8.58
CA ASP A 427 -23.24 5.84 8.26
C ASP A 427 -22.22 6.86 8.76
N SER A 428 -21.72 7.71 7.85
CA SER A 428 -20.72 8.75 8.14
C SER A 428 -21.22 9.78 9.18
N GLU A 429 -22.52 10.08 9.20
CA GLU A 429 -23.13 10.97 10.21
C GLU A 429 -23.16 10.31 11.59
N MET A 430 -23.46 9.03 11.67
CA MET A 430 -23.44 8.26 12.91
C MET A 430 -22.04 8.15 13.50
N MET A 431 -21.00 8.04 12.66
CA MET A 431 -19.61 8.07 13.10
C MET A 431 -19.20 9.45 13.64
N ALA A 432 -19.73 10.52 13.11
CA ALA A 432 -19.51 11.89 13.63
C ALA A 432 -20.19 12.05 15.01
N ILE A 433 -21.43 11.63 15.14
CA ILE A 433 -22.18 11.62 16.42
C ILE A 433 -21.45 10.74 17.45
N HIS A 434 -20.99 9.56 17.08
CA HIS A 434 -20.23 8.67 17.96
C HIS A 434 -18.93 9.34 18.45
N ARG A 435 -18.17 10.01 17.56
CA ARG A 435 -16.97 10.77 17.93
C ARG A 435 -17.26 11.90 18.91
N GLU A 436 -18.37 12.61 18.74
CA GLU A 436 -18.79 13.67 19.66
C GLU A 436 -19.22 13.12 21.02
N LEU A 437 -19.97 12.02 21.05
CA LEU A 437 -20.36 11.33 22.29
C LEU A 437 -19.14 10.83 23.07
N VAL A 438 -18.16 10.26 22.38
CA VAL A 438 -16.89 9.82 23.00
C VAL A 438 -16.12 11.02 23.55
N LYS A 439 -15.99 12.13 22.80
CA LYS A 439 -15.35 13.36 23.26
C LYS A 439 -16.06 13.94 24.49
N SER A 440 -17.38 14.02 24.46
CA SER A 440 -18.21 14.51 25.56
C SER A 440 -18.08 13.60 26.80
N GLY A 441 -18.06 12.26 26.63
CA GLY A 441 -17.81 11.30 27.69
C GLY A 441 -16.42 11.46 28.33
N MET A 442 -15.39 11.63 27.51
CA MET A 442 -14.02 11.90 27.96
C MET A 442 -13.93 13.25 28.73
N GLN A 443 -14.63 14.27 28.27
CA GLN A 443 -14.66 15.58 28.91
C GLN A 443 -15.34 15.53 30.29
N ARG A 444 -16.47 14.83 30.41
CA ARG A 444 -17.16 14.56 31.71
C ARG A 444 -16.29 13.78 32.66
N ALA A 445 -15.61 12.74 32.19
CA ALA A 445 -14.69 11.95 33.01
C ALA A 445 -13.52 12.80 33.52
N ARG A 446 -12.98 13.73 32.73
CA ARG A 446 -11.96 14.72 33.16
C ARG A 446 -12.49 15.67 34.23
N GLN A 447 -13.71 16.19 34.07
CA GLN A 447 -14.36 17.06 35.06
C GLN A 447 -14.61 16.35 36.38
N GLN A 448 -14.85 15.04 36.35
CA GLN A 448 -14.98 14.19 37.55
C GLN A 448 -13.64 13.75 38.13
N GLY A 449 -12.51 14.29 37.68
CA GLY A 449 -11.17 13.91 38.14
C GLY A 449 -10.74 12.50 37.72
N LYS A 450 -11.53 11.81 36.87
CA LYS A 450 -11.19 10.48 36.39
C LYS A 450 -10.09 10.58 35.34
N ARG A 451 -9.05 9.81 35.53
CA ARG A 451 -7.92 9.76 34.60
C ARG A 451 -8.27 8.99 33.36
N ILE A 452 -8.09 9.61 32.18
CA ILE A 452 -8.35 9.00 30.89
C ILE A 452 -7.02 8.63 30.26
N GLY A 453 -6.85 7.37 29.89
CA GLY A 453 -5.67 6.83 29.26
C GLY A 453 -4.83 5.92 30.16
N ARG A 454 -3.82 5.29 29.56
CA ARG A 454 -2.92 4.37 30.27
C ARG A 454 -2.03 5.15 31.24
N PRO A 455 -1.86 4.72 32.52
CA PRO A 455 -0.96 5.36 33.45
C PRO A 455 0.45 5.50 32.87
N ARG A 456 1.10 6.64 33.11
CA ARG A 456 2.48 6.84 32.67
C ARG A 456 3.40 5.84 33.38
N VAL A 457 4.42 5.38 32.69
CA VAL A 457 5.38 4.39 33.24
C VAL A 457 6.05 4.91 34.54
N SER A 458 6.30 6.23 34.60
CA SER A 458 6.85 6.92 35.78
C SER A 458 5.98 6.86 37.03
N GLU A 459 4.71 6.50 36.88
CA GLU A 459 3.73 6.46 37.98
C GLU A 459 3.48 5.04 38.51
N ARG A 460 4.21 4.06 38.02
CA ARG A 460 4.12 2.69 38.52
C ARG A 460 4.78 2.62 39.92
N PRO A 461 4.18 1.90 40.86
CA PRO A 461 4.77 1.74 42.19
C PRO A 461 6.21 1.22 42.11
N GLY A 462 7.14 1.86 42.82
CA GLY A 462 8.56 1.51 42.83
C GLY A 462 9.32 1.73 41.52
N PHE A 463 8.73 2.39 40.51
CA PHE A 463 9.43 2.66 39.26
C PHE A 463 10.53 3.71 39.41
N SER A 464 10.28 4.76 40.17
CA SER A 464 11.24 5.86 40.38
C SER A 464 12.56 5.37 40.98
N GLU A 465 12.47 4.53 42.03
CA GLU A 465 13.63 3.95 42.70
C GLU A 465 14.43 3.04 41.77
N ARG A 466 13.73 2.13 41.08
CA ARG A 466 14.37 1.25 40.09
C ARG A 466 14.99 2.03 38.93
N PHE A 467 14.33 3.10 38.49
CA PHE A 467 14.82 3.95 37.40
C PHE A 467 16.13 4.62 37.83
N THR A 468 16.20 5.23 39.00
CA THR A 468 17.39 5.87 39.53
C THR A 468 18.55 4.87 39.68
N ALA A 469 18.28 3.68 40.24
CA ALA A 469 19.28 2.63 40.42
C ALA A 469 19.85 2.12 39.06
N VAL A 470 19.00 1.96 38.06
CA VAL A 470 19.41 1.47 36.72
C VAL A 470 20.13 2.57 35.92
N VAL A 471 19.65 3.82 36.01
CA VAL A 471 20.27 4.97 35.30
C VAL A 471 21.67 5.24 35.83
N GLY A 472 21.91 5.15 37.16
CA GLY A 472 23.24 5.30 37.75
C GLY A 472 24.28 4.26 37.27
N ARG A 473 23.83 3.15 36.66
CA ARG A 473 24.69 2.09 36.09
C ARG A 473 24.92 2.23 34.58
N ILE A 474 24.36 3.24 33.92
CA ILE A 474 24.58 3.49 32.49
C ILE A 474 25.93 4.18 32.28
N GLY A 475 26.84 3.56 31.55
CA GLY A 475 28.15 4.15 31.25
C GLY A 475 29.06 3.24 30.43
N PRO A 476 30.29 3.70 30.08
CA PRO A 476 31.20 2.95 29.19
C PRO A 476 31.65 1.58 29.76
N ARG A 477 31.66 1.41 31.06
CA ARG A 477 31.98 0.15 31.78
C ARG A 477 30.78 -0.45 32.50
N GLY A 478 29.56 0.06 32.24
CA GLY A 478 28.32 -0.37 32.88
C GLY A 478 27.27 -0.81 31.86
N LEU A 479 25.99 -0.59 32.18
CA LEU A 479 24.88 -0.97 31.32
C LEU A 479 24.79 -0.09 30.07
N SER A 480 24.54 -0.70 28.92
CA SER A 480 24.12 0.06 27.75
C SER A 480 22.67 0.56 27.90
N ARG A 481 22.30 1.66 27.25
CA ARG A 481 20.92 2.19 27.28
C ARG A 481 19.88 1.15 26.83
N ARG A 482 20.22 0.23 25.93
CA ARG A 482 19.32 -0.86 25.52
C ARG A 482 19.13 -1.93 26.60
N GLN A 483 20.19 -2.24 27.34
CA GLN A 483 20.13 -3.16 28.49
C GLN A 483 19.33 -2.52 29.63
N ALA A 484 19.57 -1.24 29.94
CA ALA A 484 18.81 -0.50 30.93
C ALA A 484 17.30 -0.44 30.62
N ALA A 485 16.93 -0.27 29.34
CA ALA A 485 15.53 -0.31 28.92
C ALA A 485 14.88 -1.68 29.17
N ARG A 486 15.62 -2.77 28.93
CA ARG A 486 15.15 -4.15 29.20
C ARG A 486 14.99 -4.40 30.70
N GLU A 487 15.97 -3.99 31.51
CA GLU A 487 15.94 -4.17 32.98
C GLU A 487 14.76 -3.40 33.62
N LEU A 488 14.42 -2.23 33.07
CA LEU A 488 13.26 -1.45 33.48
C LEU A 488 11.92 -1.94 32.89
N ALA A 489 11.95 -2.94 32.01
CA ALA A 489 10.79 -3.44 31.26
C ALA A 489 10.02 -2.33 30.53
N ILE A 490 10.78 -1.42 29.85
CA ILE A 490 10.24 -0.31 29.05
C ILE A 490 10.86 -0.28 27.65
N GLY A 491 10.18 0.37 26.71
CA GLY A 491 10.72 0.57 25.37
C GLY A 491 11.91 1.55 25.38
N TYR A 492 12.88 1.35 24.48
CA TYR A 492 14.07 2.21 24.36
C TYR A 492 13.72 3.69 24.12
N ALA A 493 12.69 3.97 23.30
CA ALA A 493 12.20 5.33 23.06
C ALA A 493 11.60 5.97 24.33
N THR A 494 10.99 5.17 25.21
CA THR A 494 10.47 5.62 26.50
C THR A 494 11.59 5.93 27.46
N LEU A 495 12.64 5.08 27.52
CA LEU A 495 13.83 5.34 28.32
C LEU A 495 14.52 6.64 27.89
N LYS A 496 14.70 6.84 26.57
CA LYS A 496 15.31 8.07 26.03
C LYS A 496 14.55 9.32 26.49
N ARG A 497 13.21 9.33 26.34
CA ARG A 497 12.37 10.45 26.81
C ARG A 497 12.46 10.69 28.32
N LEU A 498 12.53 9.63 29.10
CA LEU A 498 12.68 9.75 30.55
C LEU A 498 14.05 10.32 30.93
N LEU A 499 15.11 9.91 30.25
CA LEU A 499 16.46 10.46 30.46
C LEU A 499 16.54 11.95 30.06
N ASP A 500 15.85 12.35 29.01
CA ASP A 500 15.79 13.75 28.55
C ASP A 500 14.95 14.65 29.48
N THR A 501 14.03 14.08 30.27
CA THR A 501 13.09 14.81 31.13
C THR A 501 13.57 14.90 32.59
N TYR A 502 14.45 13.99 33.05
CA TYR A 502 14.98 14.01 34.40
C TYR A 502 16.17 14.94 34.51
N PRO A 503 16.18 15.92 35.44
CA PRO A 503 17.34 16.76 35.69
C PRO A 503 18.51 15.90 36.20
N GLN A 504 19.72 16.27 35.75
CA GLN A 504 20.95 15.54 35.99
C GLN A 504 21.18 15.21 37.47
N LEU A 505 21.52 13.97 37.78
CA LEU A 505 22.00 13.55 39.08
C LEU A 505 23.35 14.28 39.39
N PRO A 506 23.56 14.80 40.59
CA PRO A 506 24.81 15.49 40.97
C PRO A 506 25.97 14.49 40.90
N GLY A 507 26.97 14.74 40.04
CA GLY A 507 28.21 13.96 39.97
C GLY A 507 28.81 13.69 38.62
N GLN A 508 28.26 14.17 37.51
CA GLN A 508 28.90 14.08 36.19
C GLN A 508 29.19 15.47 35.63
N SER A 509 30.48 15.87 35.69
CA SER A 509 31.01 17.03 34.99
C SER A 509 30.90 16.79 33.48
N THR A 510 30.02 17.53 32.81
CA THR A 510 29.95 17.61 31.36
C THR A 510 30.93 18.62 30.86
N SER A 511 32.15 18.20 30.50
CA SER A 511 32.95 18.90 29.53
C SER A 511 32.54 18.43 28.12
N GLY A 512 31.86 19.29 27.38
CA GLY A 512 31.77 19.21 25.92
C GLY A 512 30.51 18.63 25.29
N LEU A 513 29.31 19.19 25.61
CA LEU A 513 28.15 19.06 24.70
C LEU A 513 27.45 20.43 24.60
N PRO A 514 27.21 20.96 23.39
CA PRO A 514 26.54 22.25 23.19
C PRO A 514 25.06 22.18 23.61
N SER A 515 24.58 23.33 24.14
CA SER A 515 23.21 23.59 24.58
C SER A 515 22.17 23.29 23.47
N PRO A 516 20.94 22.88 23.82
CA PRO A 516 19.85 22.66 22.85
C PRO A 516 19.48 23.89 22.02
N ALA A 517 19.91 25.08 22.38
CA ALA A 517 19.72 26.30 21.60
C ALA A 517 20.63 26.38 20.38
N ASP A 518 21.80 25.73 20.39
CA ASP A 518 22.78 25.77 19.29
C ASP A 518 22.52 24.74 18.19
N ALA A 519 21.62 23.77 18.43
CA ALA A 519 21.29 22.73 17.45
C ALA A 519 20.32 23.21 16.35
N LYS A 520 19.68 24.37 16.50
CA LYS A 520 18.79 24.94 15.47
C LYS A 520 19.49 25.80 14.41
N TYR A 521 20.76 26.16 14.63
CA TYR A 521 21.49 27.03 13.70
C TYR A 521 22.51 26.31 12.81
N ARG A 522 22.76 25.01 12.96
CA ARG A 522 23.75 24.26 12.14
C ARG A 522 23.18 23.48 10.95
N CYS A 523 21.89 23.54 10.68
CA CYS A 523 21.31 22.91 9.49
C CYS A 523 21.26 23.82 8.25
N ASN A 524 21.67 25.11 8.36
CA ASN A 524 21.60 26.05 7.23
C ASN A 524 22.96 26.46 6.63
N GLU A 525 24.10 25.95 7.11
CA GLU A 525 25.41 26.37 6.58
C GLU A 525 26.08 25.37 5.62
N TYR A 526 25.40 24.25 5.25
CA TYR A 526 25.95 23.32 4.23
C TYR A 526 25.19 23.34 2.89
N ALA A 527 24.41 24.39 2.62
CA ALA A 527 23.75 24.57 1.32
C ALA A 527 24.45 25.59 0.39
N GLY A 528 25.66 26.00 0.70
CA GLY A 528 26.32 27.08 -0.03
C GLY A 528 27.81 26.88 -0.35
N ALA A 529 28.23 25.68 -0.78
CA ALA A 529 29.55 25.52 -1.41
C ALA A 529 29.59 24.20 -2.19
N LEU A 530 29.19 24.25 -3.44
CA LEU A 530 29.77 23.49 -4.57
C LEU A 530 29.10 24.00 -5.86
N HIS A 531 29.83 24.92 -6.49
CA HIS A 531 29.64 25.28 -7.91
C HIS A 531 29.99 24.14 -8.84
#